data_4f099fe1e2db3c9f80f008891be5bb44
#
_entry.id   4f099fe1e2db3c9f80f008891be5bb44
#
_cell.length_a   1.000
_cell.length_b   1.000
_cell.length_c   1.000
_cell.angle_alpha   90.00
_cell.angle_beta   90.00
_cell.angle_gamma   90.00
#
_symmetry.space_group_name_H-M   'P 1'
#
loop_
_entity.id
_entity.type
_entity.pdbx_description
1 polymer ?
#
loop_
_entity_poly.entity_id
_entity_poly.type
_entity_poly.pdbx_seq_one_letter_code
_entity_poly.pdbx_strand_id
1 'polypeptide(L)'
;MIVDGQPGLGKTQTVNWWAVRNECIYLRAKKEWTPQWMMRDLITALNAVPLFSFERMYKQALELLAQFANASSINGKPFTVIVDEADHIARSSRCLETLRDLSDYLEIPFILVGMGIIRNSLKRFPQIASRIGQYVEFKELDFEDTQLLVNTLCNVKVEDKLVAFIHKVTNGYSREIKEAIASIDRFASRNPGIEMVTYEAMVGLPLMNDRRNSNPIIVRG
;
A
#
# COMPACT_ATOMS: atom_id res chain seq x y z
N MET A 1 -3.19 -14.22 1.07
CA MET A 1 -3.84 -13.17 1.90
C MET A 1 -4.32 -12.03 1.01
N ILE A 2 -5.41 -11.38 1.37
CA ILE A 2 -5.89 -10.17 0.68
C ILE A 2 -5.82 -8.99 1.65
N VAL A 3 -5.33 -7.86 1.15
CA VAL A 3 -5.35 -6.56 1.82
C VAL A 3 -6.18 -5.61 0.97
N ASP A 4 -7.30 -5.14 1.49
CA ASP A 4 -8.18 -4.22 0.76
C ASP A 4 -8.55 -2.97 1.58
N GLY A 5 -9.27 -2.04 0.97
CA GLY A 5 -9.71 -0.79 1.58
C GLY A 5 -9.77 0.35 0.57
N GLN A 6 -10.38 1.46 0.94
CA GLN A 6 -10.55 2.62 0.08
C GLN A 6 -9.20 3.22 -0.39
N PRO A 7 -9.16 3.90 -1.55
CA PRO A 7 -7.99 4.63 -1.99
C PRO A 7 -7.61 5.73 -0.99
N GLY A 8 -6.32 5.89 -0.71
CA GLY A 8 -5.83 6.96 0.18
C GLY A 8 -5.63 6.55 1.64
N LEU A 9 -5.96 5.30 2.02
CA LEU A 9 -5.77 4.77 3.38
C LEU A 9 -4.33 4.34 3.71
N GLY A 10 -3.39 4.45 2.77
CA GLY A 10 -1.98 4.15 3.02
C GLY A 10 -1.53 2.72 2.71
N LYS A 11 -2.40 1.83 2.17
CA LYS A 11 -2.07 0.43 1.86
C LYS A 11 -0.72 0.25 1.16
N THR A 12 -0.56 0.84 -0.03
CA THR A 12 0.67 0.77 -0.82
C THR A 12 1.92 1.16 -0.03
N GLN A 13 1.85 2.23 0.77
CA GLN A 13 2.98 2.68 1.56
C GLN A 13 3.34 1.68 2.66
N THR A 14 2.33 1.19 3.38
CA THR A 14 2.51 0.23 4.46
C THR A 14 3.09 -1.09 3.94
N VAL A 15 2.51 -1.65 2.86
CA VAL A 15 2.98 -2.94 2.33
C VAL A 15 4.35 -2.82 1.66
N ASN A 16 4.65 -1.70 1.01
CA ASN A 16 5.97 -1.45 0.42
C ASN A 16 7.05 -1.28 1.51
N TRP A 17 6.76 -0.49 2.55
CA TRP A 17 7.65 -0.35 3.71
C TRP A 17 7.94 -1.71 4.36
N TRP A 18 6.90 -2.52 4.55
CA TRP A 18 7.03 -3.86 5.12
C TRP A 18 7.83 -4.80 4.21
N ALA A 19 7.59 -4.75 2.89
CA ALA A 19 8.30 -5.55 1.91
C ALA A 19 9.80 -5.26 1.91
N VAL A 20 10.19 -3.98 1.90
CA VAL A 20 11.60 -3.55 1.93
C VAL A 20 12.28 -4.01 3.21
N ARG A 21 11.61 -3.84 4.37
CA ARG A 21 12.18 -4.22 5.67
C ARG A 21 12.40 -5.73 5.82
N ASN A 22 11.56 -6.54 5.19
CA ASN A 22 11.62 -8.00 5.25
C ASN A 22 12.24 -8.64 4.00
N GLU A 23 12.76 -7.82 3.08
CA GLU A 23 13.37 -8.30 1.82
C GLU A 23 12.41 -9.17 0.98
N CYS A 24 11.12 -8.85 1.03
CA CYS A 24 10.07 -9.52 0.28
C CYS A 24 9.97 -8.99 -1.15
N ILE A 25 9.40 -9.78 -2.03
CA ILE A 25 9.19 -9.37 -3.42
C ILE A 25 7.94 -8.49 -3.52
N TYR A 26 8.09 -7.31 -4.11
CA TYR A 26 7.00 -6.38 -4.35
C TYR A 26 6.79 -6.18 -5.86
N LEU A 27 5.56 -6.42 -6.30
CA LEU A 27 5.10 -6.22 -7.67
C LEU A 27 3.94 -5.24 -7.67
N ARG A 28 3.85 -4.42 -8.70
CA ARG A 28 2.68 -3.60 -8.97
C ARG A 28 1.97 -4.13 -10.21
N ALA A 29 0.75 -4.64 -10.02
CA ALA A 29 -0.05 -5.18 -11.12
C ALA A 29 -0.35 -4.09 -12.17
N LYS A 30 -0.30 -4.48 -13.43
CA LYS A 30 -0.61 -3.62 -14.57
C LYS A 30 -1.92 -4.08 -15.20
N LYS A 31 -2.71 -3.14 -15.68
CA LYS A 31 -4.02 -3.41 -16.27
C LYS A 31 -3.95 -4.41 -17.45
N GLU A 32 -2.88 -4.32 -18.23
CA GLU A 32 -2.65 -5.14 -19.41
C GLU A 32 -1.81 -6.39 -19.13
N TRP A 33 -1.60 -6.78 -17.87
CA TRP A 33 -0.84 -7.98 -17.55
C TRP A 33 -1.48 -9.22 -18.17
N THR A 34 -0.68 -9.90 -18.97
CA THR A 34 -0.86 -11.30 -19.32
C THR A 34 -0.04 -12.17 -18.35
N PRO A 35 -0.30 -13.47 -18.20
CA PRO A 35 0.55 -14.36 -17.40
C PRO A 35 2.02 -14.28 -17.80
N GLN A 36 2.31 -14.18 -19.09
CA GLN A 36 3.68 -14.06 -19.59
C GLN A 36 4.35 -12.73 -19.16
N TRP A 37 3.64 -11.62 -19.23
CA TRP A 37 4.17 -10.33 -18.80
C TRP A 37 4.36 -10.30 -17.28
N MET A 38 3.38 -10.79 -16.53
CA MET A 38 3.46 -10.91 -15.08
C MET A 38 4.68 -11.74 -14.65
N MET A 39 4.95 -12.87 -15.32
CA MET A 39 6.13 -13.69 -15.04
C MET A 39 7.43 -12.96 -15.34
N ARG A 40 7.49 -12.16 -16.40
CA ARG A 40 8.66 -11.29 -16.67
C ARG A 40 8.90 -10.29 -15.56
N ASP A 41 7.86 -9.61 -15.12
CA ASP A 41 7.98 -8.63 -14.04
C ASP A 41 8.40 -9.31 -12.72
N LEU A 42 7.88 -10.50 -12.42
CA LEU A 42 8.27 -11.29 -11.25
C LEU A 42 9.76 -11.67 -11.29
N ILE A 43 10.24 -12.22 -12.41
CA ILE A 43 11.64 -12.62 -12.55
C ILE A 43 12.57 -11.40 -12.49
N THR A 44 12.15 -10.28 -13.07
CA THR A 44 12.90 -9.02 -12.98
C THR A 44 12.98 -8.52 -11.54
N ALA A 45 11.89 -8.62 -10.78
CA ALA A 45 11.86 -8.26 -9.36
C ALA A 45 12.73 -9.20 -8.49
N LEU A 46 12.96 -10.43 -8.96
CA LEU A 46 13.90 -11.40 -8.37
C LEU A 46 15.36 -11.16 -8.86
N ASN A 47 15.65 -10.01 -9.47
CA ASN A 47 16.95 -9.60 -9.98
C ASN A 47 17.56 -10.57 -11.03
N ALA A 48 16.72 -11.24 -11.83
CA ALA A 48 17.15 -12.14 -12.87
C ALA A 48 16.65 -11.70 -14.27
N VAL A 49 17.29 -12.21 -15.31
CA VAL A 49 16.87 -11.98 -16.70
C VAL A 49 15.81 -12.99 -17.10
N PRO A 50 14.61 -12.55 -17.53
CA PRO A 50 13.53 -13.45 -17.91
C PRO A 50 13.88 -14.28 -19.16
N LEU A 51 13.59 -15.57 -19.11
CA LEU A 51 13.73 -16.47 -20.25
C LEU A 51 12.62 -16.26 -21.29
N PHE A 52 12.76 -16.82 -22.49
CA PHE A 52 11.90 -16.52 -23.63
C PHE A 52 10.48 -17.06 -23.53
N SER A 53 10.28 -18.33 -23.09
CA SER A 53 8.97 -18.96 -23.07
C SER A 53 8.34 -18.91 -21.68
N PHE A 54 7.01 -18.92 -21.64
CA PHE A 54 6.27 -18.96 -20.38
C PHE A 54 6.69 -20.15 -19.51
N GLU A 55 6.79 -21.34 -20.11
CA GLU A 55 7.20 -22.54 -19.38
C GLU A 55 8.59 -22.40 -18.74
N ARG A 56 9.57 -21.84 -19.48
CA ARG A 56 10.92 -21.63 -18.95
C ARG A 56 10.93 -20.56 -17.86
N MET A 57 10.17 -19.49 -18.04
CA MET A 57 10.02 -18.46 -17.00
C MET A 57 9.34 -19.00 -15.76
N TYR A 58 8.35 -19.89 -15.92
CA TYR A 58 7.68 -20.51 -14.79
C TYR A 58 8.64 -21.38 -13.96
N LYS A 59 9.43 -22.24 -14.61
CA LYS A 59 10.48 -23.02 -13.94
C LYS A 59 11.53 -22.13 -13.28
N GLN A 60 12.00 -21.10 -13.98
CA GLN A 60 12.94 -20.13 -13.47
C GLN A 60 12.41 -19.41 -12.22
N ALA A 61 11.14 -19.00 -12.23
CA ALA A 61 10.51 -18.36 -11.07
C ALA A 61 10.40 -19.30 -9.88
N LEU A 62 10.06 -20.56 -10.08
CA LEU A 62 10.03 -21.56 -9.00
C LEU A 62 11.41 -21.69 -8.34
N GLU A 63 12.48 -21.83 -9.13
CA GLU A 63 13.85 -21.95 -8.62
C GLU A 63 14.28 -20.71 -7.83
N LEU A 64 14.05 -19.52 -8.40
CA LEU A 64 14.41 -18.26 -7.76
C LEU A 64 13.64 -18.02 -6.47
N LEU A 65 12.32 -18.19 -6.50
CA LEU A 65 11.46 -18.01 -5.31
C LEU A 65 11.86 -18.98 -4.20
N ALA A 66 12.15 -20.25 -4.54
CA ALA A 66 12.63 -21.22 -3.54
C ALA A 66 13.96 -20.80 -2.91
N GLN A 67 14.90 -20.24 -3.70
CA GLN A 67 16.17 -19.72 -3.19
C GLN A 67 15.94 -18.54 -2.22
N PHE A 68 15.10 -17.57 -2.59
CA PHE A 68 14.77 -16.44 -1.72
C PHE A 68 14.08 -16.86 -0.43
N ALA A 69 13.10 -17.78 -0.53
CA ALA A 69 12.40 -18.30 0.65
C ALA A 69 13.34 -19.01 1.61
N ASN A 70 14.24 -19.84 1.09
CA ASN A 70 15.26 -20.54 1.90
C ASN A 70 16.21 -19.55 2.59
N ALA A 71 16.71 -18.55 1.85
CA ALA A 71 17.60 -17.53 2.42
C ALA A 71 16.89 -16.72 3.53
N SER A 72 15.64 -16.34 3.33
CA SER A 72 14.84 -15.63 4.33
C SER A 72 14.57 -16.49 5.57
N SER A 73 14.28 -17.77 5.39
CA SER A 73 14.08 -18.72 6.49
C SER A 73 15.33 -18.86 7.35
N ILE A 74 16.52 -18.97 6.74
CA ILE A 74 17.79 -19.02 7.46
C ILE A 74 18.00 -17.75 8.29
N ASN A 75 17.58 -16.58 7.77
CA ASN A 75 17.69 -15.30 8.45
C ASN A 75 16.55 -15.02 9.45
N GLY A 76 15.63 -15.96 9.64
CA GLY A 76 14.46 -15.79 10.50
C GLY A 76 13.48 -14.71 10.05
N LYS A 77 13.50 -14.34 8.75
CA LYS A 77 12.60 -13.35 8.17
C LYS A 77 11.40 -14.00 7.47
N PRO A 78 10.21 -13.41 7.53
CA PRO A 78 9.09 -13.86 6.72
C PRO A 78 9.35 -13.54 5.25
N PHE A 79 9.10 -14.50 4.35
CA PHE A 79 9.18 -14.28 2.92
C PHE A 79 7.79 -14.33 2.28
N THR A 80 7.49 -13.40 1.40
CA THR A 80 6.24 -13.34 0.65
C THR A 80 6.40 -12.58 -0.66
N VAL A 81 5.49 -12.83 -1.58
CA VAL A 81 5.33 -12.03 -2.80
C VAL A 81 4.10 -11.14 -2.63
N ILE A 82 4.28 -9.84 -2.76
CA ILE A 82 3.23 -8.83 -2.68
C ILE A 82 2.88 -8.38 -4.09
N VAL A 83 1.60 -8.42 -4.42
CA VAL A 83 1.05 -7.89 -5.68
C VAL A 83 0.12 -6.73 -5.36
N ASP A 84 0.62 -5.51 -5.50
CA ASP A 84 -0.17 -4.30 -5.29
C ASP A 84 -0.98 -3.94 -6.55
N GLU A 85 -2.06 -3.18 -6.36
CA GLU A 85 -3.07 -2.87 -7.38
C GLU A 85 -3.67 -4.12 -8.04
N ALA A 86 -3.84 -5.19 -7.28
CA ALA A 86 -4.35 -6.47 -7.74
C ALA A 86 -5.76 -6.40 -8.36
N ASP A 87 -6.49 -5.30 -8.16
CA ASP A 87 -7.74 -5.02 -8.86
C ASP A 87 -7.58 -5.03 -10.39
N HIS A 88 -6.39 -4.71 -10.91
CA HIS A 88 -6.09 -4.77 -12.34
C HIS A 88 -6.16 -6.19 -12.90
N ILE A 89 -5.80 -7.19 -12.11
CA ILE A 89 -5.85 -8.61 -12.52
C ILE A 89 -7.07 -9.35 -11.96
N ALA A 90 -7.95 -8.67 -11.23
CA ALA A 90 -9.10 -9.27 -10.55
C ALA A 90 -10.06 -10.03 -11.48
N ARG A 91 -10.05 -9.74 -12.79
CA ARG A 91 -10.85 -10.42 -13.81
C ARG A 91 -10.06 -11.44 -14.63
N SER A 92 -8.76 -11.53 -14.45
CA SER A 92 -7.88 -12.43 -15.18
C SER A 92 -7.70 -13.74 -14.39
N SER A 93 -8.54 -14.76 -14.68
CA SER A 93 -8.38 -16.08 -14.05
C SER A 93 -6.97 -16.62 -14.27
N ARG A 94 -6.42 -16.44 -15.47
CA ARG A 94 -5.08 -16.95 -15.82
C ARG A 94 -3.97 -16.35 -14.95
N CYS A 95 -3.97 -15.05 -14.71
CA CYS A 95 -2.98 -14.44 -13.83
C CYS A 95 -3.15 -14.90 -12.38
N LEU A 96 -4.39 -14.92 -11.87
CA LEU A 96 -4.69 -15.35 -10.52
C LEU A 96 -4.36 -16.82 -10.28
N GLU A 97 -4.66 -17.69 -11.24
CA GLU A 97 -4.32 -19.12 -11.19
C GLU A 97 -2.81 -19.33 -11.23
N THR A 98 -2.07 -18.59 -12.07
CA THR A 98 -0.60 -18.66 -12.09
C THR A 98 0.00 -18.27 -10.74
N LEU A 99 -0.49 -17.21 -10.10
CA LEU A 99 -0.03 -16.79 -8.76
C LEU A 99 -0.36 -17.84 -7.70
N ARG A 100 -1.57 -18.43 -7.77
CA ARG A 100 -1.98 -19.51 -6.87
C ARG A 100 -1.07 -20.73 -7.04
N ASP A 101 -0.82 -21.16 -8.29
CA ASP A 101 -0.02 -22.36 -8.57
C ASP A 101 1.42 -22.18 -8.05
N LEU A 102 2.03 -20.98 -8.17
CA LEU A 102 3.32 -20.68 -7.57
C LEU A 102 3.26 -20.75 -6.03
N SER A 103 2.19 -20.16 -5.44
CA SER A 103 1.99 -20.19 -4.00
C SER A 103 1.80 -21.59 -3.45
N ASP A 104 0.95 -22.39 -4.09
CA ASP A 104 0.64 -23.77 -3.67
C ASP A 104 1.86 -24.70 -3.82
N TYR A 105 2.65 -24.53 -4.91
CA TYR A 105 3.81 -25.38 -5.17
C TYR A 105 4.97 -25.14 -4.20
N LEU A 106 5.18 -23.87 -3.84
CA LEU A 106 6.33 -23.46 -3.01
C LEU A 106 5.96 -23.25 -1.54
N GLU A 107 4.67 -23.33 -1.20
CA GLU A 107 4.14 -22.97 0.13
C GLU A 107 4.51 -21.54 0.57
N ILE A 108 4.72 -20.63 -0.40
CA ILE A 108 5.04 -19.23 -0.16
C ILE A 108 3.75 -18.42 -0.15
N PRO A 109 3.49 -17.60 0.89
CA PRO A 109 2.33 -16.73 0.91
C PRO A 109 2.42 -15.64 -0.16
N PHE A 110 1.30 -15.43 -0.87
CA PHE A 110 1.11 -14.28 -1.76
C PHE A 110 0.11 -13.32 -1.14
N ILE A 111 0.44 -12.02 -1.15
CA ILE A 111 -0.42 -10.94 -0.65
C ILE A 111 -0.93 -10.14 -1.83
N LEU A 112 -2.25 -10.17 -2.05
CA LEU A 112 -2.91 -9.34 -3.06
C LEU A 112 -3.45 -8.08 -2.39
N VAL A 113 -3.02 -6.91 -2.87
CA VAL A 113 -3.42 -5.61 -2.32
C VAL A 113 -4.29 -4.87 -3.34
N GLY A 114 -5.47 -4.40 -2.91
CA GLY A 114 -6.41 -3.74 -3.82
C GLY A 114 -7.41 -2.81 -3.14
N MET A 115 -8.42 -2.40 -3.87
CA MET A 115 -9.47 -1.46 -3.42
C MET A 115 -10.82 -2.16 -3.14
N GLY A 116 -10.83 -3.48 -2.98
CA GLY A 116 -12.04 -4.27 -2.74
C GLY A 116 -12.65 -4.91 -3.99
N ILE A 117 -12.26 -4.51 -5.19
CA ILE A 117 -12.70 -5.17 -6.44
C ILE A 117 -12.15 -6.60 -6.48
N ILE A 118 -10.89 -6.78 -6.08
CA ILE A 118 -10.27 -8.11 -6.00
C ILE A 118 -11.08 -9.06 -5.12
N ARG A 119 -11.47 -8.63 -3.91
CA ARG A 119 -12.27 -9.43 -2.96
C ARG A 119 -13.60 -9.90 -3.56
N ASN A 120 -14.30 -9.00 -4.26
CA ASN A 120 -15.58 -9.31 -4.89
C ASN A 120 -15.41 -10.20 -6.13
N SER A 121 -14.36 -9.98 -6.91
CA SER A 121 -14.10 -10.76 -8.12
C SER A 121 -13.70 -12.20 -7.82
N LEU A 122 -13.00 -12.44 -6.71
CA LEU A 122 -12.59 -13.78 -6.29
C LEU A 122 -13.77 -14.71 -5.97
N LYS A 123 -14.95 -14.17 -5.66
CA LYS A 123 -16.18 -14.97 -5.52
C LYS A 123 -16.53 -15.73 -6.81
N ARG A 124 -16.04 -15.29 -7.97
CA ARG A 124 -16.22 -15.94 -9.26
C ARG A 124 -15.22 -17.08 -9.52
N PHE A 125 -14.20 -17.20 -8.67
CA PHE A 125 -13.14 -18.18 -8.77
C PHE A 125 -13.03 -18.98 -7.47
N PRO A 126 -13.97 -19.92 -7.20
CA PRO A 126 -14.02 -20.65 -5.92
C PRO A 126 -12.71 -21.39 -5.60
N GLN A 127 -12.02 -21.91 -6.63
CA GLN A 127 -10.74 -22.59 -6.50
C GLN A 127 -9.60 -21.68 -5.99
N ILE A 128 -9.70 -20.36 -6.22
CA ILE A 128 -8.75 -19.37 -5.71
C ILE A 128 -9.23 -18.87 -4.33
N ALA A 129 -10.52 -18.59 -4.21
CA ALA A 129 -11.11 -18.10 -2.97
C ALA A 129 -10.87 -19.06 -1.79
N SER A 130 -10.90 -20.38 -2.03
CA SER A 130 -10.64 -21.40 -1.00
C SER A 130 -9.20 -21.40 -0.45
N ARG A 131 -8.25 -20.78 -1.18
CA ARG A 131 -6.84 -20.65 -0.77
C ARG A 131 -6.55 -19.38 0.03
N ILE A 132 -7.54 -18.51 0.19
CA ILE A 132 -7.35 -17.25 0.90
C ILE A 132 -7.62 -17.48 2.38
N GLY A 133 -6.56 -17.61 3.16
CA GLY A 133 -6.65 -17.81 4.60
C GLY A 133 -6.95 -16.54 5.41
N GLN A 134 -6.66 -15.34 4.86
CA GLN A 134 -6.79 -14.09 5.60
C GLN A 134 -7.24 -12.92 4.73
N TYR A 135 -8.08 -12.06 5.32
CA TYR A 135 -8.51 -10.78 4.77
C TYR A 135 -8.16 -9.68 5.78
N VAL A 136 -7.47 -8.66 5.32
CA VAL A 136 -7.12 -7.47 6.11
C VAL A 136 -7.73 -6.26 5.43
N GLU A 137 -8.59 -5.57 6.14
CA GLU A 137 -9.24 -4.36 5.65
C GLU A 137 -8.54 -3.13 6.24
N PHE A 138 -8.02 -2.26 5.38
CA PHE A 138 -7.57 -0.93 5.79
C PHE A 138 -8.77 -0.01 5.95
N LYS A 139 -8.86 0.63 7.09
CA LYS A 139 -9.91 1.59 7.43
C LYS A 139 -9.33 2.99 7.59
N GLU A 140 -10.22 3.94 7.72
CA GLU A 140 -9.89 5.30 8.11
C GLU A 140 -9.18 5.28 9.48
N LEU A 141 -8.18 6.13 9.64
CA LEU A 141 -7.48 6.30 10.91
C LEU A 141 -8.41 6.97 11.93
N ASP A 142 -8.39 6.51 13.16
CA ASP A 142 -9.07 7.19 14.25
C ASP A 142 -8.30 8.45 14.68
N PHE A 143 -8.80 9.13 15.72
CA PHE A 143 -8.17 10.36 16.19
C PHE A 143 -6.78 10.10 16.77
N GLU A 144 -6.59 9.01 17.52
CA GLU A 144 -5.31 8.67 18.15
C GLU A 144 -4.26 8.35 17.09
N ASP A 145 -4.62 7.57 16.08
CA ASP A 145 -3.78 7.27 14.92
C ASP A 145 -3.43 8.53 14.12
N THR A 146 -4.41 9.44 13.94
CA THR A 146 -4.18 10.72 13.27
C THR A 146 -3.18 11.59 14.05
N GLN A 147 -3.34 11.67 15.37
CA GLN A 147 -2.44 12.41 16.25
C GLN A 147 -1.03 11.81 16.22
N LEU A 148 -0.92 10.49 16.29
CA LEU A 148 0.37 9.79 16.17
C LEU A 148 1.04 10.10 14.82
N LEU A 149 0.27 10.05 13.72
CA LEU A 149 0.78 10.30 12.38
C LEU A 149 1.28 11.75 12.23
N VAL A 150 0.51 12.72 12.72
CA VAL A 150 0.89 14.13 12.71
C VAL A 150 2.16 14.35 13.55
N ASN A 151 2.20 13.86 14.78
CA ASN A 151 3.35 14.01 15.68
C ASN A 151 4.63 13.31 15.18
N THR A 152 4.47 12.24 14.37
CA THR A 152 5.62 11.50 13.85
C THR A 152 6.17 12.09 12.56
N LEU A 153 5.33 12.64 11.70
CA LEU A 153 5.72 13.08 10.37
C LEU A 153 5.91 14.60 10.24
N CYS A 154 5.29 15.38 11.10
CA CYS A 154 5.45 16.83 11.08
C CYS A 154 6.79 17.22 11.71
N ASN A 155 7.48 18.20 11.09
CA ASN A 155 8.79 18.67 11.55
C ASN A 155 8.71 19.62 12.75
N VAL A 156 7.50 20.09 13.07
CA VAL A 156 7.22 21.00 14.20
C VAL A 156 6.09 20.45 15.05
N LYS A 157 6.00 20.86 16.29
CA LYS A 157 4.87 20.49 17.15
C LYS A 157 3.58 21.11 16.61
N VAL A 158 2.50 20.36 16.70
CA VAL A 158 1.16 20.77 16.24
C VAL A 158 0.21 20.76 17.43
N GLU A 159 -0.56 21.81 17.61
CA GLU A 159 -1.55 21.92 18.67
C GLU A 159 -2.67 20.90 18.49
N ASP A 160 -3.13 20.27 19.58
CA ASP A 160 -4.19 19.26 19.57
C ASP A 160 -5.49 19.73 18.91
N LYS A 161 -5.83 21.01 19.06
CA LYS A 161 -6.99 21.63 18.40
C LYS A 161 -6.84 21.61 16.87
N LEU A 162 -5.63 21.85 16.35
CA LEU A 162 -5.36 21.75 14.91
C LEU A 162 -5.37 20.30 14.44
N VAL A 163 -4.85 19.36 15.23
CA VAL A 163 -4.92 17.92 14.95
C VAL A 163 -6.37 17.45 14.89
N ALA A 164 -7.23 17.90 15.82
CA ALA A 164 -8.65 17.56 15.81
C ALA A 164 -9.37 18.10 14.55
N PHE A 165 -9.00 19.29 14.12
CA PHE A 165 -9.52 19.85 12.86
C PHE A 165 -9.04 19.03 11.64
N ILE A 166 -7.75 18.67 11.58
CA ILE A 166 -7.20 17.80 10.54
C ILE A 166 -7.99 16.49 10.48
N HIS A 167 -8.14 15.79 11.59
CA HIS A 167 -8.89 14.54 11.65
C HIS A 167 -10.32 14.71 11.11
N LYS A 168 -11.01 15.75 11.55
CA LYS A 168 -12.38 16.05 11.12
C LYS A 168 -12.50 16.30 9.62
N VAL A 169 -11.60 17.07 9.01
CA VAL A 169 -11.71 17.43 7.59
C VAL A 169 -11.18 16.35 6.67
N THR A 170 -10.25 15.53 7.13
CA THR A 170 -9.68 14.39 6.37
C THR A 170 -10.49 13.11 6.53
N ASN A 171 -11.42 13.03 7.50
CA ASN A 171 -12.12 11.81 7.88
C ASN A 171 -11.17 10.62 8.09
N GLY A 172 -9.94 10.86 8.59
CA GLY A 172 -8.96 9.82 8.86
C GLY A 172 -8.26 9.23 7.61
N TYR A 173 -8.38 9.86 6.44
CA TYR A 173 -7.66 9.41 5.25
C TYR A 173 -6.19 9.81 5.32
N SER A 174 -5.30 8.84 5.41
CA SER A 174 -3.86 9.07 5.62
C SER A 174 -3.19 9.92 4.55
N ARG A 175 -3.65 9.85 3.29
CA ARG A 175 -3.16 10.71 2.20
C ARG A 175 -3.45 12.18 2.47
N GLU A 176 -4.67 12.48 2.88
CA GLU A 176 -5.14 13.83 3.16
C GLU A 176 -4.50 14.41 4.42
N ILE A 177 -4.32 13.57 5.46
CA ILE A 177 -3.56 13.95 6.65
C ILE A 177 -2.13 14.36 6.26
N LYS A 178 -1.47 13.62 5.38
CA LYS A 178 -0.11 13.96 4.89
C LYS A 178 -0.07 15.25 4.08
N GLU A 179 -1.12 15.55 3.31
CA GLU A 179 -1.24 16.85 2.62
C GLU A 179 -1.36 18.00 3.62
N ALA A 180 -2.15 17.79 4.67
CA ALA A 180 -2.27 18.75 5.77
C ALA A 180 -0.93 18.99 6.49
N ILE A 181 -0.21 17.90 6.82
CA ILE A 181 1.13 17.96 7.43
C ILE A 181 2.09 18.77 6.53
N ALA A 182 2.13 18.48 5.23
CA ALA A 182 2.98 19.21 4.29
C ALA A 182 2.64 20.70 4.21
N SER A 183 1.38 21.09 4.44
CA SER A 183 0.97 22.50 4.50
C SER A 183 1.42 23.16 5.81
N ILE A 184 1.35 22.46 6.93
CA ILE A 184 1.86 22.91 8.22
C ILE A 184 3.38 23.08 8.19
N ASP A 185 4.11 22.13 7.64
CA ASP A 185 5.56 22.21 7.49
C ASP A 185 5.98 23.39 6.61
N ARG A 186 5.24 23.66 5.52
CA ARG A 186 5.47 24.84 4.67
C ARG A 186 5.21 26.15 5.42
N PHE A 187 4.18 26.19 6.27
CA PHE A 187 3.90 27.33 7.11
C PHE A 187 5.03 27.57 8.12
N ALA A 188 5.45 26.52 8.82
CA ALA A 188 6.55 26.59 9.79
C ALA A 188 7.86 27.05 9.14
N SER A 189 8.18 26.53 7.94
CA SER A 189 9.39 26.93 7.20
C SER A 189 9.42 28.39 6.80
N ARG A 190 8.25 29.04 6.64
CA ARG A 190 8.13 30.47 6.34
C ARG A 190 8.12 31.35 7.58
N ASN A 191 8.00 30.75 8.78
CA ASN A 191 7.96 31.43 10.06
C ASN A 191 9.06 30.86 10.97
N PRO A 192 10.35 31.18 10.71
CA PRO A 192 11.46 30.64 11.49
C PRO A 192 11.35 31.06 12.96
N GLY A 193 11.60 30.07 13.83
CA GLY A 193 11.46 30.26 15.29
C GLY A 193 10.12 29.82 15.89
N ILE A 194 9.20 29.31 15.05
CA ILE A 194 7.96 28.72 15.55
C ILE A 194 8.26 27.34 16.14
N GLU A 195 7.98 27.14 17.42
CA GLU A 195 8.16 25.84 18.08
C GLU A 195 6.92 24.96 17.97
N MET A 196 5.74 25.57 17.89
CA MET A 196 4.45 24.89 17.76
C MET A 196 3.51 25.69 16.85
N VAL A 197 2.91 24.99 15.89
CA VAL A 197 1.88 25.56 15.01
C VAL A 197 0.52 25.39 15.68
N THR A 198 -0.12 26.54 16.00
CA THR A 198 -1.44 26.57 16.62
C THR A 198 -2.55 26.62 15.58
N TYR A 199 -3.76 26.29 16.01
CA TYR A 199 -4.97 26.43 15.18
C TYR A 199 -5.17 27.87 14.71
N GLU A 200 -5.02 28.82 15.61
CA GLU A 200 -5.19 30.25 15.35
C GLU A 200 -4.17 30.77 14.33
N ALA A 201 -2.94 30.27 14.35
CA ALA A 201 -1.90 30.63 13.40
C ALA A 201 -2.22 30.18 11.96
N MET A 202 -3.03 29.14 11.82
CA MET A 202 -3.44 28.62 10.52
C MET A 202 -4.79 29.16 10.02
N VAL A 203 -5.51 29.94 10.81
CA VAL A 203 -6.81 30.50 10.39
C VAL A 203 -6.67 31.34 9.12
N GLY A 204 -7.55 31.10 8.17
CA GLY A 204 -7.55 31.74 6.84
C GLY A 204 -6.58 31.09 5.82
N LEU A 205 -5.74 30.15 6.23
CA LEU A 205 -4.80 29.48 5.33
C LEU A 205 -5.36 28.15 4.80
N PRO A 206 -5.01 27.78 3.54
CA PRO A 206 -5.40 26.51 2.98
C PRO A 206 -4.58 25.38 3.61
N LEU A 207 -5.28 24.36 4.12
CA LEU A 207 -4.66 23.19 4.74
C LEU A 207 -4.42 22.07 3.71
N MET A 208 -5.44 21.79 2.89
CA MET A 208 -5.41 20.75 1.84
C MET A 208 -6.52 21.03 0.82
N ASN A 209 -6.59 20.21 -0.24
CA ASN A 209 -7.70 20.25 -1.17
C ASN A 209 -8.72 19.15 -0.88
N ASP A 210 -10.01 19.47 -0.95
CA ASP A 210 -11.08 18.50 -0.89
C ASP A 210 -11.02 17.60 -2.13
N ARG A 211 -11.01 16.27 -1.92
CA ARG A 211 -10.93 15.29 -3.02
C ARG A 211 -12.13 15.27 -3.96
N ARG A 212 -13.30 15.72 -3.50
CA ARG A 212 -14.56 15.63 -4.27
C ARG A 212 -14.71 16.76 -5.26
N ASN A 213 -14.26 17.96 -4.87
CA ASN A 213 -14.50 19.17 -5.63
C ASN A 213 -13.22 19.97 -5.93
N SER A 214 -12.06 19.49 -5.49
CA SER A 214 -10.74 20.13 -5.60
C SER A 214 -10.66 21.53 -5.00
N ASN A 215 -11.63 21.92 -4.18
CA ASN A 215 -11.60 23.21 -3.49
C ASN A 215 -10.65 23.17 -2.28
N PRO A 216 -9.95 24.28 -1.97
CA PRO A 216 -9.11 24.33 -0.79
C PRO A 216 -9.96 24.28 0.49
N ILE A 217 -9.59 23.42 1.41
CA ILE A 217 -10.09 23.40 2.77
C ILE A 217 -9.26 24.41 3.57
N ILE A 218 -9.93 25.47 4.00
CA ILE A 218 -9.32 26.57 4.76
C ILE A 218 -9.61 26.36 6.24
N VAL A 219 -8.62 26.61 7.09
CA VAL A 219 -8.83 26.62 8.55
C VAL A 219 -9.72 27.80 8.89
N ARG A 220 -10.87 27.54 9.51
CA ARG A 220 -11.89 28.55 9.80
C ARG A 220 -11.67 29.15 11.20
N GLY A 221 -11.93 30.45 11.35
CA GLY A 221 -11.93 31.11 12.64
C GLY A 221 -13.18 30.79 13.45
#